data_4b70d9cb9b38d57d19ea11524e9115bd
#
_entry.id   4b70d9cb9b38d57d19ea11524e9115bd
#
_cell.length_a   1.000
_cell.length_b   1.000
_cell.length_c   1.000
_cell.angle_alpha   90.00
_cell.angle_beta   90.00
_cell.angle_gamma   90.00
#
_symmetry.space_group_name_H-M   'P 1'
#
loop_
_entity.id
_entity.type
_entity.pdbx_description
1 polymer ?
#
loop_
_entity_poly.entity_id
_entity_poly.type
_entity_poly.pdbx_seq_one_letter_code
_entity_poly.pdbx_strand_id
1 'polypeptide(L)'
;MLGIALLVFREVLEAALIVTVVAAATRGVPKRGVFVGGGIALGVAGAVIVAVCMGFIEGSLGGIGQEVFEAAVLLTAVVMIGWHVTWMSSHGKEMVQHMQRVTDSVKTGSSSIAILLAVVALAVLREGSEIVLFLFGMAAGGAGKLGFVAGVPLGLAGGVGVGFALYFGLLRIPLRYFFSVTNWMLVVLAAGLAATAAGFLIQANLLPAWGNQLWDSSWLLKNGSIVGQAVHILTGYEARPAGMQLVFWIATFALLVAGMRLMAWRMHVKRNREKSASTSNVPRNATPATHGA
;
A
#
# COMPACT_ATOMS: atom_id res chain seq x y z
N MET A 1 5.84 -16.68 -3.45
CA MET A 1 7.10 -15.96 -3.70
C MET A 1 6.88 -14.62 -4.41
N LEU A 2 6.43 -14.61 -5.65
CA LEU A 2 6.35 -13.40 -6.48
C LEU A 2 5.40 -12.34 -5.89
N GLY A 3 4.24 -12.73 -5.38
CA GLY A 3 3.29 -11.81 -4.73
C GLY A 3 3.85 -11.11 -3.50
N ILE A 4 4.55 -11.86 -2.63
CA ILE A 4 5.23 -11.31 -1.45
C ILE A 4 6.34 -10.34 -1.89
N ALA A 5 7.16 -10.74 -2.88
CA ALA A 5 8.24 -9.89 -3.38
C ALA A 5 7.70 -8.58 -3.98
N LEU A 6 6.65 -8.63 -4.77
CA LEU A 6 6.06 -7.44 -5.39
C LEU A 6 5.39 -6.51 -4.36
N LEU A 7 4.73 -7.08 -3.35
CA LEU A 7 4.14 -6.31 -2.27
C LEU A 7 5.22 -5.59 -1.47
N VAL A 8 6.22 -6.33 -0.97
CA VAL A 8 7.33 -5.73 -0.20
C VAL A 8 8.10 -4.72 -1.04
N PHE A 9 8.38 -5.04 -2.31
CA PHE A 9 9.01 -4.11 -3.25
C PHE A 9 8.25 -2.78 -3.35
N ARG A 10 6.92 -2.85 -3.45
CA ARG A 10 6.07 -1.67 -3.57
C ARG A 10 6.15 -0.78 -2.34
N GLU A 11 5.95 -1.34 -1.15
CA GLU A 11 5.95 -0.56 0.09
C GLU A 11 7.34 0.03 0.37
N VAL A 12 8.39 -0.76 0.14
CA VAL A 12 9.77 -0.27 0.27
C VAL A 12 10.07 0.84 -0.75
N LEU A 13 9.54 0.74 -1.97
CA LEU A 13 9.69 1.78 -2.98
C LEU A 13 8.95 3.06 -2.57
N GLU A 14 7.75 2.97 -1.97
CA GLU A 14 7.02 4.13 -1.44
C GLU A 14 7.81 4.82 -0.33
N ALA A 15 8.32 4.07 0.65
CA ALA A 15 9.22 4.60 1.67
C ALA A 15 10.47 5.25 1.05
N ALA A 16 11.12 4.57 0.10
CA ALA A 16 12.32 5.05 -0.58
C ALA A 16 12.07 6.33 -1.38
N LEU A 17 10.90 6.49 -1.99
CA LEU A 17 10.52 7.73 -2.67
C LEU A 17 10.45 8.91 -1.70
N ILE A 18 9.79 8.74 -0.55
CA ILE A 18 9.69 9.79 0.48
C ILE A 18 11.08 10.15 0.99
N VAL A 19 11.88 9.15 1.35
CA VAL A 19 13.28 9.33 1.81
C VAL A 19 14.12 10.05 0.74
N THR A 20 14.00 9.65 -0.52
CA THR A 20 14.72 10.25 -1.64
C THR A 20 14.34 11.72 -1.85
N VAL A 21 13.05 12.05 -1.80
CA VAL A 21 12.56 13.44 -1.91
C VAL A 21 13.11 14.28 -0.77
N VAL A 22 13.01 13.80 0.48
CA VAL A 22 13.55 14.50 1.66
C VAL A 22 15.05 14.67 1.55
N ALA A 23 15.79 13.62 1.24
CA ALA A 23 17.25 13.66 1.11
C ALA A 23 17.73 14.55 -0.04
N ALA A 24 17.04 14.55 -1.19
CA ALA A 24 17.37 15.40 -2.33
C ALA A 24 17.07 16.87 -2.01
N ALA A 25 15.89 17.12 -1.44
CA ALA A 25 15.43 18.46 -1.12
C ALA A 25 16.24 19.11 0.00
N THR A 26 16.87 18.35 0.91
CA THR A 26 17.76 18.87 1.98
C THR A 26 19.23 18.92 1.59
N ARG A 27 19.59 18.84 0.30
CA ARG A 27 20.99 19.00 -0.15
C ARG A 27 21.54 20.34 0.35
N GLY A 28 22.72 20.30 0.99
CA GLY A 28 23.37 21.47 1.58
C GLY A 28 23.09 21.71 3.07
N VAL A 29 22.11 21.05 3.67
CA VAL A 29 21.85 21.17 5.11
C VAL A 29 22.87 20.32 5.89
N PRO A 30 23.62 20.90 6.88
CA PRO A 30 24.59 20.16 7.68
C PRO A 30 23.90 19.05 8.49
N LYS A 31 24.60 17.92 8.67
CA LYS A 31 24.14 16.73 9.43
C LYS A 31 22.85 16.06 8.91
N ARG A 32 22.32 16.44 7.72
CA ARG A 32 21.11 15.84 7.15
C ARG A 32 21.15 14.31 7.10
N GLY A 33 22.31 13.71 6.75
CA GLY A 33 22.47 12.27 6.66
C GLY A 33 22.22 11.54 7.98
N VAL A 34 22.63 12.15 9.11
CA VAL A 34 22.37 11.60 10.44
C VAL A 34 20.89 11.61 10.78
N PHE A 35 20.19 12.71 10.47
CA PHE A 35 18.74 12.82 10.77
C PHE A 35 17.89 11.94 9.83
N VAL A 36 18.20 11.87 8.55
CA VAL A 36 17.51 10.97 7.61
C VAL A 36 17.80 9.51 7.95
N GLY A 37 19.08 9.14 8.18
CA GLY A 37 19.45 7.78 8.57
C GLY A 37 18.88 7.38 9.93
N GLY A 38 18.89 8.30 10.91
CA GLY A 38 18.24 8.10 12.20
C GLY A 38 16.73 7.91 12.09
N GLY A 39 16.07 8.67 11.22
CA GLY A 39 14.65 8.50 10.91
C GLY A 39 14.35 7.14 10.30
N ILE A 40 15.15 6.67 9.34
CA ILE A 40 15.01 5.32 8.77
C ILE A 40 15.17 4.26 9.87
N ALA A 41 16.22 4.36 10.69
CA ALA A 41 16.47 3.40 11.76
C ALA A 41 15.33 3.34 12.79
N LEU A 42 14.80 4.50 13.20
CA LEU A 42 13.66 4.58 14.11
C LEU A 42 12.37 4.02 13.48
N GLY A 43 12.11 4.32 12.21
CA GLY A 43 10.96 3.79 11.49
C GLY A 43 11.01 2.26 11.37
N VAL A 44 12.18 1.72 10.99
CA VAL A 44 12.40 0.25 10.94
C VAL A 44 12.26 -0.38 12.32
N ALA A 45 12.85 0.21 13.36
CA ALA A 45 12.69 -0.29 14.73
C ALA A 45 11.22 -0.32 15.16
N GLY A 46 10.45 0.72 14.83
CA GLY A 46 9.01 0.76 15.09
C GLY A 46 8.26 -0.34 14.32
N ALA A 47 8.57 -0.57 13.05
CA ALA A 47 7.96 -1.66 12.27
C ALA A 47 8.29 -3.05 12.84
N VAL A 48 9.52 -3.26 13.35
CA VAL A 48 9.89 -4.50 14.05
C VAL A 48 9.08 -4.66 15.33
N ILE A 49 8.85 -3.59 16.09
CA ILE A 49 7.99 -3.64 17.29
C ILE A 49 6.57 -4.06 16.91
N VAL A 50 6.01 -3.49 15.83
CA VAL A 50 4.69 -3.91 15.31
C VAL A 50 4.68 -5.39 14.95
N ALA A 51 5.72 -5.91 14.28
CA ALA A 51 5.84 -7.32 13.91
C ALA A 51 5.88 -8.22 15.15
N VAL A 52 6.65 -7.86 16.19
CA VAL A 52 6.74 -8.59 17.45
C VAL A 52 5.39 -8.61 18.18
N CYS A 53 4.71 -7.46 18.24
CA CYS A 53 3.38 -7.35 18.85
C CYS A 53 2.35 -8.24 18.13
N MET A 54 2.35 -8.25 16.80
CA MET A 54 1.47 -9.09 15.99
C MET A 54 1.75 -10.57 16.23
N GLY A 55 3.03 -10.98 16.24
CA GLY A 55 3.41 -12.38 16.55
C GLY A 55 3.05 -12.81 17.97
N PHE A 56 3.13 -11.90 18.94
CA PHE A 56 2.69 -12.18 20.32
C PHE A 56 1.17 -12.37 20.40
N ILE A 57 0.39 -11.52 19.69
CA ILE A 57 -1.08 -11.65 19.64
C ILE A 57 -1.46 -12.99 19.00
N GLU A 58 -0.86 -13.33 17.86
CA GLU A 58 -1.09 -14.62 17.17
C GLU A 58 -0.79 -15.81 18.08
N GLY A 59 0.37 -15.81 18.75
CA GLY A 59 0.76 -16.88 19.68
C GLY A 59 -0.12 -17.00 20.92
N SER A 60 -0.73 -15.90 21.38
CA SER A 60 -1.63 -15.86 22.54
C SER A 60 -3.04 -16.37 22.24
N LEU A 61 -3.46 -16.33 20.98
CA LEU A 61 -4.80 -16.72 20.52
C LEU A 61 -4.83 -18.14 19.91
N GLY A 62 -3.72 -18.86 19.94
CA GLY A 62 -3.64 -20.25 19.50
C GLY A 62 -4.57 -21.16 20.29
N GLY A 63 -5.56 -21.76 19.61
CA GLY A 63 -6.52 -22.67 20.23
C GLY A 63 -7.94 -22.48 19.72
N ILE A 64 -8.90 -22.50 20.63
CA ILE A 64 -10.34 -22.36 20.32
C ILE A 64 -10.60 -21.02 19.66
N GLY A 65 -11.06 -21.03 18.41
CA GLY A 65 -11.38 -19.81 17.64
C GLY A 65 -10.29 -19.38 16.65
N GLN A 66 -9.34 -20.27 16.34
CA GLN A 66 -8.26 -19.97 15.37
C GLN A 66 -8.81 -19.51 14.01
N GLU A 67 -9.85 -20.16 13.48
CA GLU A 67 -10.45 -19.79 12.21
C GLU A 67 -11.06 -18.38 12.24
N VAL A 68 -11.67 -18.00 13.36
CA VAL A 68 -12.25 -16.66 13.55
C VAL A 68 -11.14 -15.62 13.65
N PHE A 69 -10.05 -15.93 14.33
CA PHE A 69 -8.88 -15.06 14.43
C PHE A 69 -8.21 -14.87 13.06
N GLU A 70 -7.98 -15.95 12.32
CA GLU A 70 -7.41 -15.90 10.96
C GLU A 70 -8.30 -15.07 10.02
N ALA A 71 -9.62 -15.28 10.08
CA ALA A 71 -10.57 -14.45 9.33
C ALA A 71 -10.50 -12.96 9.72
N ALA A 72 -10.41 -12.65 11.02
CA ALA A 72 -10.30 -11.27 11.50
C ALA A 72 -9.01 -10.59 11.03
N VAL A 73 -7.87 -11.28 11.08
CA VAL A 73 -6.59 -10.79 10.56
C VAL A 73 -6.68 -10.50 9.06
N LEU A 74 -7.25 -11.44 8.29
CA LEU A 74 -7.43 -11.27 6.85
C LEU A 74 -8.35 -10.10 6.51
N LEU A 75 -9.49 -9.98 7.19
CA LEU A 75 -10.42 -8.86 6.98
C LEU A 75 -9.79 -7.52 7.37
N THR A 76 -8.99 -7.49 8.44
CA THR A 76 -8.23 -6.29 8.82
C THR A 76 -7.25 -5.91 7.72
N ALA A 77 -6.51 -6.87 7.17
CA ALA A 77 -5.62 -6.63 6.03
C ALA A 77 -6.39 -6.12 4.80
N VAL A 78 -7.56 -6.69 4.49
CA VAL A 78 -8.44 -6.22 3.39
C VAL A 78 -8.86 -4.76 3.59
N VAL A 79 -9.28 -4.38 4.79
CA VAL A 79 -9.67 -3.00 5.12
C VAL A 79 -8.48 -2.06 4.98
N MET A 80 -7.31 -2.45 5.46
CA MET A 80 -6.08 -1.66 5.36
C MET A 80 -5.64 -1.48 3.89
N ILE A 81 -5.62 -2.55 3.11
CA ILE A 81 -5.32 -2.47 1.66
C ILE A 81 -6.35 -1.57 0.97
N GLY A 82 -7.63 -1.74 1.27
CA GLY A 82 -8.70 -0.93 0.69
C GLY A 82 -8.56 0.55 1.01
N TRP A 83 -8.24 0.88 2.25
CA TRP A 83 -7.93 2.24 2.67
C TRP A 83 -6.71 2.79 1.92
N HIS A 84 -5.61 2.05 1.91
CA HIS A 84 -4.36 2.42 1.26
C HIS A 84 -4.58 2.70 -0.24
N VAL A 85 -5.20 1.76 -0.96
CA VAL A 85 -5.45 1.86 -2.40
C VAL A 85 -6.35 3.05 -2.74
N THR A 86 -7.40 3.30 -1.98
CA THR A 86 -8.32 4.41 -2.23
C THR A 86 -7.72 5.75 -1.85
N TRP A 87 -6.99 5.84 -0.73
CA TRP A 87 -6.39 7.07 -0.24
C TRP A 87 -5.17 7.48 -1.08
N MET A 88 -4.26 6.54 -1.36
CA MET A 88 -3.01 6.82 -2.10
C MET A 88 -3.26 7.22 -3.55
N SER A 89 -4.27 6.63 -4.21
CA SER A 89 -4.63 7.01 -5.58
C SER A 89 -5.05 8.49 -5.69
N SER A 90 -5.49 9.08 -4.58
CA SER A 90 -6.02 10.45 -4.55
C SER A 90 -5.07 11.49 -3.98
N HIS A 91 -4.27 11.15 -2.98
CA HIS A 91 -3.47 12.11 -2.21
C HIS A 91 -1.95 12.05 -2.45
N GLY A 92 -1.48 11.13 -3.30
CA GLY A 92 -0.05 10.94 -3.54
C GLY A 92 0.68 12.22 -3.99
N LYS A 93 0.04 13.09 -4.79
CA LYS A 93 0.63 14.38 -5.20
C LYS A 93 0.67 15.40 -4.08
N GLU A 94 -0.37 15.45 -3.24
CA GLU A 94 -0.44 16.37 -2.09
C GLU A 94 0.59 15.99 -1.03
N MET A 95 0.83 14.69 -0.84
CA MET A 95 1.86 14.17 0.05
C MET A 95 3.26 14.67 -0.36
N VAL A 96 3.62 14.53 -1.65
CA VAL A 96 4.91 15.00 -2.17
C VAL A 96 5.05 16.52 -1.99
N GLN A 97 4.01 17.31 -2.27
CA GLN A 97 4.01 18.76 -2.08
C GLN A 97 4.14 19.15 -0.59
N HIS A 98 3.50 18.40 0.30
CA HIS A 98 3.63 18.61 1.74
C HIS A 98 5.06 18.36 2.21
N MET A 99 5.68 17.26 1.76
CA MET A 99 7.09 16.95 2.03
C MET A 99 8.04 18.05 1.54
N GLN A 100 7.79 18.59 0.34
CA GLN A 100 8.59 19.71 -0.20
C GLN A 100 8.47 20.96 0.69
N ARG A 101 7.26 21.35 1.12
CA ARG A 101 7.06 22.50 2.03
C ARG A 101 7.78 22.32 3.36
N VAL A 102 7.69 21.16 4.00
CA VAL A 102 8.42 20.87 5.25
C VAL A 102 9.93 21.00 5.03
N THR A 103 10.42 20.47 3.91
CA THR A 103 11.84 20.54 3.57
C THR A 103 12.33 21.96 3.32
N ASP A 104 11.52 22.77 2.62
CA ASP A 104 11.86 24.18 2.37
C ASP A 104 11.87 25.00 3.66
N SER A 105 10.98 24.70 4.61
CA SER A 105 10.98 25.36 5.93
C SER A 105 12.24 25.04 6.76
N VAL A 106 12.79 23.84 6.61
CA VAL A 106 14.07 23.46 7.24
C VAL A 106 15.24 24.17 6.56
N LYS A 107 15.25 24.29 5.21
CA LYS A 107 16.29 25.03 4.48
C LYS A 107 16.35 26.51 4.83
N THR A 108 15.20 27.15 5.00
CA THR A 108 15.09 28.57 5.38
C THR A 108 15.37 28.82 6.85
N GLY A 109 15.62 27.75 7.64
CA GLY A 109 15.87 27.86 9.07
C GLY A 109 14.63 28.15 9.91
N SER A 110 13.43 28.16 9.31
CA SER A 110 12.17 28.39 10.04
C SER A 110 11.71 27.17 10.83
N SER A 111 12.29 25.98 10.57
CA SER A 111 11.96 24.73 11.25
C SER A 111 13.23 23.97 11.67
N SER A 112 13.13 23.23 12.77
CA SER A 112 14.23 22.40 13.28
C SER A 112 14.54 21.24 12.34
N ILE A 113 15.82 20.95 12.16
CA ILE A 113 16.31 19.78 11.40
C ILE A 113 15.78 18.44 11.97
N ALA A 114 15.42 18.40 13.28
CA ALA A 114 14.82 17.23 13.92
C ALA A 114 13.46 16.83 13.29
N ILE A 115 12.76 17.74 12.62
CA ILE A 115 11.54 17.44 11.87
C ILE A 115 11.82 16.46 10.75
N LEU A 116 12.99 16.49 10.12
CA LEU A 116 13.39 15.52 9.10
C LEU A 116 13.43 14.10 9.65
N LEU A 117 13.97 13.95 10.86
CA LEU A 117 14.00 12.65 11.55
C LEU A 117 12.58 12.14 11.78
N ALA A 118 11.69 12.98 12.34
CA ALA A 118 10.31 12.61 12.64
C ALA A 118 9.52 12.24 11.36
N VAL A 119 9.64 13.05 10.30
CA VAL A 119 8.93 12.82 9.02
C VAL A 119 9.39 11.53 8.37
N VAL A 120 10.72 11.29 8.32
CA VAL A 120 11.27 10.06 7.75
C VAL A 120 10.91 8.85 8.60
N ALA A 121 11.00 8.97 9.95
CA ALA A 121 10.64 7.89 10.86
C ALA A 121 9.17 7.49 10.72
N LEU A 122 8.26 8.45 10.68
CA LEU A 122 6.83 8.18 10.50
C LEU A 122 6.51 7.58 9.14
N ALA A 123 7.17 8.04 8.07
CA ALA A 123 6.98 7.48 6.73
C ALA A 123 7.45 6.02 6.69
N VAL A 124 8.67 5.74 7.15
CA VAL A 124 9.22 4.36 7.15
C VAL A 124 8.45 3.45 8.12
N LEU A 125 8.04 3.95 9.29
CA LEU A 125 7.19 3.20 10.23
C LEU A 125 5.86 2.82 9.59
N ARG A 126 5.23 3.76 8.90
CA ARG A 126 3.96 3.53 8.21
C ARG A 126 4.08 2.42 7.18
N GLU A 127 4.98 2.58 6.21
CA GLU A 127 5.14 1.58 5.14
C GLU A 127 5.63 0.24 5.71
N GLY A 128 6.52 0.27 6.70
CA GLY A 128 6.99 -0.94 7.40
C GLY A 128 5.87 -1.66 8.16
N SER A 129 4.97 -0.94 8.82
CA SER A 129 3.81 -1.54 9.48
C SER A 129 2.80 -2.12 8.47
N GLU A 130 2.62 -1.48 7.32
CA GLU A 130 1.79 -2.02 6.23
C GLU A 130 2.38 -3.33 5.70
N ILE A 131 3.71 -3.40 5.47
CA ILE A 131 4.40 -4.65 5.12
C ILE A 131 4.11 -5.76 6.14
N VAL A 132 4.27 -5.47 7.43
CA VAL A 132 4.03 -6.44 8.51
C VAL A 132 2.60 -6.97 8.46
N LEU A 133 1.60 -6.09 8.41
CA LEU A 133 0.18 -6.48 8.37
C LEU A 133 -0.15 -7.33 7.14
N PHE A 134 0.38 -6.95 5.97
CA PHE A 134 0.14 -7.71 4.74
C PHE A 134 0.83 -9.07 4.76
N LEU A 135 2.03 -9.16 5.32
CA LEU A 135 2.73 -10.44 5.48
C LEU A 135 1.99 -11.37 6.45
N PHE A 136 1.47 -10.85 7.57
CA PHE A 136 0.62 -11.63 8.48
C PHE A 136 -0.66 -12.10 7.79
N GLY A 137 -1.35 -11.22 7.04
CA GLY A 137 -2.51 -11.60 6.24
C GLY A 137 -2.19 -12.69 5.21
N MET A 138 -1.06 -12.60 4.50
CA MET A 138 -0.65 -13.63 3.56
C MET A 138 -0.23 -14.95 4.25
N ALA A 139 0.34 -14.87 5.45
CA ALA A 139 0.67 -16.06 6.26
C ALA A 139 -0.60 -16.80 6.68
N ALA A 140 -1.59 -16.07 7.21
CA ALA A 140 -2.91 -16.60 7.53
C ALA A 140 -3.64 -17.16 6.28
N GLY A 141 -3.46 -16.54 5.11
CA GLY A 141 -3.95 -17.04 3.82
C GLY A 141 -3.19 -18.25 3.26
N GLY A 142 -2.31 -18.89 4.03
CA GLY A 142 -1.62 -20.12 3.63
C GLY A 142 -0.36 -19.91 2.76
N ALA A 143 0.21 -18.72 2.73
CA ALA A 143 1.47 -18.48 2.04
C ALA A 143 2.61 -19.33 2.63
N GLY A 144 3.24 -20.17 1.81
CA GLY A 144 4.30 -21.08 2.23
C GLY A 144 5.57 -20.36 2.71
N LYS A 145 6.28 -20.94 3.69
CA LYS A 145 7.53 -20.40 4.28
C LYS A 145 8.58 -20.01 3.23
N LEU A 146 8.74 -20.77 2.16
CA LEU A 146 9.66 -20.46 1.07
C LEU A 146 9.31 -19.13 0.37
N GLY A 147 8.01 -18.81 0.31
CA GLY A 147 7.53 -17.54 -0.23
C GLY A 147 8.04 -16.34 0.56
N PHE A 148 8.07 -16.44 1.90
CA PHE A 148 8.60 -15.39 2.78
C PHE A 148 10.11 -15.29 2.72
N VAL A 149 10.82 -16.44 2.86
CA VAL A 149 12.29 -16.47 2.91
C VAL A 149 12.92 -15.90 1.65
N ALA A 150 12.32 -16.09 0.49
CA ALA A 150 12.84 -15.56 -0.77
C ALA A 150 12.14 -14.26 -1.20
N GLY A 151 10.81 -14.14 -0.98
CA GLY A 151 10.03 -13.00 -1.44
C GLY A 151 10.35 -11.71 -0.69
N VAL A 152 10.50 -11.77 0.64
CA VAL A 152 10.80 -10.56 1.44
C VAL A 152 12.17 -9.97 1.11
N PRO A 153 13.29 -10.73 1.08
CA PRO A 153 14.58 -10.17 0.70
C PRO A 153 14.64 -9.66 -0.74
N LEU A 154 13.99 -10.35 -1.68
CA LEU A 154 13.92 -9.89 -3.07
C LEU A 154 13.15 -8.58 -3.20
N GLY A 155 12.01 -8.45 -2.54
CA GLY A 155 11.21 -7.23 -2.53
C GLY A 155 11.97 -6.06 -1.90
N LEU A 156 12.61 -6.30 -0.75
CA LEU A 156 13.42 -5.32 -0.04
C LEU A 156 14.61 -4.86 -0.89
N ALA A 157 15.40 -5.79 -1.43
CA ALA A 157 16.56 -5.48 -2.25
C ALA A 157 16.17 -4.72 -3.54
N GLY A 158 15.07 -5.14 -4.18
CA GLY A 158 14.52 -4.47 -5.35
C GLY A 158 14.07 -3.04 -5.05
N GLY A 159 13.26 -2.85 -3.99
CA GLY A 159 12.74 -1.54 -3.59
C GLY A 159 13.85 -0.57 -3.19
N VAL A 160 14.81 -1.02 -2.38
CA VAL A 160 15.98 -0.23 -2.00
C VAL A 160 16.83 0.09 -3.23
N GLY A 161 17.11 -0.89 -4.11
CA GLY A 161 17.89 -0.70 -5.34
C GLY A 161 17.27 0.35 -6.27
N VAL A 162 15.97 0.29 -6.50
CA VAL A 162 15.26 1.30 -7.31
C VAL A 162 15.25 2.65 -6.60
N GLY A 163 15.08 2.69 -5.27
CA GLY A 163 15.18 3.92 -4.49
C GLY A 163 16.55 4.61 -4.64
N PHE A 164 17.63 3.86 -4.57
CA PHE A 164 18.98 4.38 -4.84
C PHE A 164 19.12 4.89 -6.28
N ALA A 165 18.65 4.13 -7.26
CA ALA A 165 18.72 4.53 -8.66
C ALA A 165 17.94 5.83 -8.93
N LEU A 166 16.80 6.02 -8.26
CA LEU A 166 16.02 7.27 -8.30
C LEU A 166 16.77 8.44 -7.64
N TYR A 167 17.41 8.20 -6.49
CA TYR A 167 18.19 9.23 -5.78
C TYR A 167 19.34 9.77 -6.64
N PHE A 168 20.01 8.90 -7.39
CA PHE A 168 21.09 9.29 -8.30
C PHE A 168 20.60 9.79 -9.67
N GLY A 169 19.28 9.82 -9.90
CA GLY A 169 18.70 10.27 -11.17
C GLY A 169 18.95 9.31 -12.35
N LEU A 170 19.32 8.06 -12.07
CA LEU A 170 19.59 7.04 -13.08
C LEU A 170 18.34 6.50 -13.76
N LEU A 171 17.18 6.62 -13.11
CA LEU A 171 15.92 6.14 -13.64
C LEU A 171 14.98 7.30 -13.99
N ARG A 172 14.63 7.41 -15.27
CA ARG A 172 13.56 8.30 -15.78
C ARG A 172 12.28 7.53 -16.04
N ILE A 173 11.97 6.55 -15.17
CA ILE A 173 10.79 5.71 -15.35
C ILE A 173 9.54 6.51 -14.95
N PRO A 174 8.47 6.48 -15.75
CA PRO A 174 7.19 7.07 -15.36
C PRO A 174 6.52 6.20 -14.28
N LEU A 175 6.90 6.43 -13.02
CA LEU A 175 6.44 5.71 -11.82
C LEU A 175 4.90 5.55 -11.77
N ARG A 176 4.16 6.45 -12.44
CA ARG A 176 2.69 6.39 -12.50
C ARG A 176 2.15 5.07 -13.06
N TYR A 177 2.81 4.48 -14.05
CA TYR A 177 2.38 3.21 -14.63
C TYR A 177 2.65 2.05 -13.66
N PHE A 178 3.82 2.07 -13.04
CA PHE A 178 4.17 1.09 -12.02
C PHE A 178 3.15 1.09 -10.87
N PHE A 179 2.87 2.25 -10.27
CA PHE A 179 1.88 2.36 -9.20
C PHE A 179 0.46 2.01 -9.65
N SER A 180 0.11 2.26 -10.91
CA SER A 180 -1.19 1.86 -11.43
C SER A 180 -1.32 0.33 -11.49
N VAL A 181 -0.30 -0.36 -11.99
CA VAL A 181 -0.31 -1.84 -12.10
C VAL A 181 -0.32 -2.48 -10.71
N THR A 182 0.57 -2.02 -9.80
CA THR A 182 0.63 -2.57 -8.44
C THR A 182 -0.64 -2.29 -7.65
N ASN A 183 -1.30 -1.16 -7.87
CA ASN A 183 -2.57 -0.84 -7.25
C ASN A 183 -3.68 -1.83 -7.67
N TRP A 184 -3.79 -2.16 -8.96
CA TRP A 184 -4.70 -3.20 -9.42
C TRP A 184 -4.37 -4.58 -8.84
N MET A 185 -3.08 -4.90 -8.71
CA MET A 185 -2.64 -6.11 -8.04
C MET A 185 -3.12 -6.18 -6.58
N LEU A 186 -3.00 -5.06 -5.83
CA LEU A 186 -3.50 -4.99 -4.46
C LEU A 186 -5.01 -5.15 -4.36
N VAL A 187 -5.77 -4.61 -5.31
CA VAL A 187 -7.24 -4.79 -5.36
C VAL A 187 -7.59 -6.27 -5.52
N VAL A 188 -6.92 -6.97 -6.43
CA VAL A 188 -7.13 -8.41 -6.64
C VAL A 188 -6.68 -9.22 -5.41
N LEU A 189 -5.53 -8.87 -4.83
CA LEU A 189 -5.03 -9.50 -3.60
C LEU A 189 -6.02 -9.33 -2.45
N ALA A 190 -6.55 -8.12 -2.22
CA ALA A 190 -7.53 -7.86 -1.17
C ALA A 190 -8.82 -8.67 -1.39
N ALA A 191 -9.30 -8.77 -2.62
CA ALA A 191 -10.44 -9.62 -2.95
C ALA A 191 -10.16 -11.11 -2.65
N GLY A 192 -8.94 -11.58 -2.95
CA GLY A 192 -8.48 -12.93 -2.61
C GLY A 192 -8.42 -13.19 -1.11
N LEU A 193 -7.84 -12.26 -0.34
CA LEU A 193 -7.80 -12.35 1.13
C LEU A 193 -9.21 -12.37 1.73
N ALA A 194 -10.14 -11.57 1.19
CA ALA A 194 -11.54 -11.57 1.62
C ALA A 194 -12.23 -12.92 1.35
N ALA A 195 -11.98 -13.54 0.19
CA ALA A 195 -12.49 -14.87 -0.12
C ALA A 195 -11.93 -15.94 0.83
N THR A 196 -10.63 -15.88 1.15
CA THR A 196 -9.99 -16.77 2.12
C THR A 196 -10.57 -16.58 3.51
N ALA A 197 -10.80 -15.32 3.95
CA ALA A 197 -11.46 -15.02 5.21
C ALA A 197 -12.87 -15.62 5.29
N ALA A 198 -13.64 -15.54 4.19
CA ALA A 198 -14.95 -16.20 4.11
C ALA A 198 -14.83 -17.71 4.25
N GLY A 199 -13.78 -18.33 3.70
CA GLY A 199 -13.47 -19.76 3.89
C GLY A 199 -13.28 -20.14 5.35
N PHE A 200 -12.51 -19.36 6.12
CA PHE A 200 -12.34 -19.57 7.56
C PHE A 200 -13.65 -19.36 8.35
N LEU A 201 -14.45 -18.36 8.00
CA LEU A 201 -15.76 -18.13 8.64
C LEU A 201 -16.77 -19.26 8.35
N ILE A 202 -16.67 -19.89 7.17
CA ILE A 202 -17.45 -21.10 6.85
C ILE A 202 -16.98 -22.27 7.72
N GLN A 203 -15.68 -22.47 7.87
CA GLN A 203 -15.11 -23.53 8.73
C GLN A 203 -15.49 -23.35 10.20
N ALA A 204 -15.54 -22.10 10.66
CA ALA A 204 -16.04 -21.74 12.00
C ALA A 204 -17.58 -21.85 12.16
N ASN A 205 -18.32 -22.30 11.13
CA ASN A 205 -19.79 -22.34 11.09
C ASN A 205 -20.48 -20.99 11.33
N LEU A 206 -19.81 -19.87 11.08
CA LEU A 206 -20.37 -18.52 11.19
C LEU A 206 -21.02 -18.05 9.89
N LEU A 207 -20.66 -18.64 8.74
CA LEU A 207 -21.24 -18.34 7.44
C LEU A 207 -21.72 -19.61 6.73
N PRO A 208 -22.85 -19.56 6.02
CA PRO A 208 -23.27 -20.67 5.16
C PRO A 208 -22.38 -20.77 3.93
N ALA A 209 -22.07 -21.98 3.50
CA ALA A 209 -21.21 -22.19 2.34
C ALA A 209 -21.86 -21.78 0.99
N TRP A 210 -23.18 -21.73 0.88
CA TRP A 210 -23.95 -21.50 -0.34
C TRP A 210 -23.49 -22.37 -1.52
N GLY A 211 -23.43 -23.70 -1.25
CA GLY A 211 -22.84 -24.68 -2.16
C GLY A 211 -21.37 -24.94 -1.84
N ASN A 212 -21.06 -26.19 -1.50
CA ASN A 212 -19.70 -26.58 -1.06
C ASN A 212 -18.68 -26.59 -2.19
N GLN A 213 -19.13 -26.64 -3.45
CA GLN A 213 -18.28 -26.61 -4.65
C GLN A 213 -19.10 -26.04 -5.80
N LEU A 214 -18.78 -24.84 -6.24
CA LEU A 214 -19.42 -24.25 -7.43
C LEU A 214 -18.87 -24.84 -8.73
N TRP A 215 -17.57 -25.14 -8.75
CA TRP A 215 -16.86 -25.82 -9.82
C TRP A 215 -15.65 -26.59 -9.30
N ASP A 216 -15.08 -27.44 -10.13
CA ASP A 216 -13.82 -28.12 -9.87
C ASP A 216 -12.85 -27.83 -11.01
N SER A 217 -11.87 -26.99 -10.75
CA SER A 217 -10.79 -26.64 -11.68
C SER A 217 -9.45 -27.29 -11.30
N SER A 218 -9.46 -28.30 -10.41
CA SER A 218 -8.24 -28.99 -9.95
C SER A 218 -7.52 -29.76 -11.08
N TRP A 219 -8.20 -30.01 -12.20
CA TRP A 219 -7.59 -30.57 -13.42
C TRP A 219 -6.64 -29.58 -14.12
N LEU A 220 -6.92 -28.27 -14.01
CA LEU A 220 -6.11 -27.22 -14.63
C LEU A 220 -5.02 -26.74 -13.65
N LEU A 221 -5.40 -26.47 -12.39
CA LEU A 221 -4.49 -25.92 -11.39
C LEU A 221 -4.84 -26.51 -10.01
N LYS A 222 -3.98 -27.40 -9.52
CA LYS A 222 -4.12 -27.99 -8.18
C LYS A 222 -3.67 -26.98 -7.13
N ASN A 223 -4.44 -26.79 -6.06
CA ASN A 223 -4.08 -25.90 -4.92
C ASN A 223 -2.71 -26.24 -4.32
N GLY A 224 -2.31 -27.52 -4.31
CA GLY A 224 -1.02 -27.98 -3.78
C GLY A 224 0.17 -27.77 -4.72
N SER A 225 -0.01 -27.34 -5.96
CA SER A 225 1.10 -27.04 -6.89
C SER A 225 1.73 -25.67 -6.56
N ILE A 226 3.03 -25.50 -6.88
CA ILE A 226 3.74 -24.22 -6.67
C ILE A 226 3.03 -23.08 -7.40
N VAL A 227 2.56 -23.32 -8.62
CA VAL A 227 1.82 -22.34 -9.42
C VAL A 227 0.44 -22.09 -8.82
N GLY A 228 -0.28 -23.16 -8.41
CA GLY A 228 -1.59 -23.05 -7.75
C GLY A 228 -1.51 -22.22 -6.47
N GLN A 229 -0.52 -22.45 -5.61
CA GLN A 229 -0.28 -21.65 -4.42
C GLN A 229 0.04 -20.18 -4.75
N ALA A 230 0.85 -19.93 -5.79
CA ALA A 230 1.17 -18.57 -6.20
C ALA A 230 -0.08 -17.83 -6.69
N VAL A 231 -0.92 -18.48 -7.50
CA VAL A 231 -2.17 -17.91 -8.01
C VAL A 231 -3.18 -17.75 -6.87
N HIS A 232 -3.28 -18.72 -5.94
CA HIS A 232 -4.13 -18.63 -4.76
C HIS A 232 -3.78 -17.36 -3.92
N ILE A 233 -2.50 -17.15 -3.60
CA ILE A 233 -2.04 -16.01 -2.81
C ILE A 233 -2.30 -14.69 -3.53
N LEU A 234 -2.12 -14.63 -4.85
CA LEU A 234 -2.26 -13.39 -5.62
C LEU A 234 -3.71 -13.01 -5.91
N THR A 235 -4.56 -14.00 -6.16
CA THR A 235 -5.92 -13.78 -6.67
C THR A 235 -7.01 -14.35 -5.79
N GLY A 236 -6.65 -15.10 -4.73
CA GLY A 236 -7.62 -15.88 -3.95
C GLY A 236 -8.21 -17.07 -4.72
N TYR A 237 -7.51 -17.54 -5.77
CA TYR A 237 -7.97 -18.69 -6.55
C TYR A 237 -8.11 -19.93 -5.67
N GLU A 238 -9.27 -20.55 -5.71
CA GLU A 238 -9.56 -21.83 -5.10
C GLU A 238 -10.01 -22.80 -6.18
N ALA A 239 -9.42 -24.00 -6.22
CA ALA A 239 -9.79 -25.00 -7.23
C ALA A 239 -11.25 -25.48 -7.06
N ARG A 240 -11.76 -25.41 -5.83
CA ARG A 240 -13.13 -25.82 -5.46
C ARG A 240 -13.75 -24.77 -4.52
N PRO A 241 -14.13 -23.60 -5.04
CA PRO A 241 -14.60 -22.51 -4.19
C PRO A 241 -16.03 -22.77 -3.67
N ALA A 242 -16.28 -22.35 -2.43
CA ALA A 242 -17.64 -22.23 -1.92
C ALA A 242 -18.31 -20.96 -2.47
N GLY A 243 -19.63 -20.98 -2.60
CA GLY A 243 -20.38 -19.84 -3.14
C GLY A 243 -20.15 -18.55 -2.37
N MET A 244 -20.07 -18.61 -1.03
CA MET A 244 -19.81 -17.45 -0.18
C MET A 244 -18.42 -16.85 -0.41
N GLN A 245 -17.40 -17.67 -0.67
CA GLN A 245 -16.05 -17.17 -1.02
C GLN A 245 -16.08 -16.31 -2.28
N LEU A 246 -16.83 -16.74 -3.30
CA LEU A 246 -17.00 -15.98 -4.54
C LEU A 246 -17.76 -14.67 -4.31
N VAL A 247 -18.78 -14.68 -3.45
CA VAL A 247 -19.53 -13.45 -3.08
C VAL A 247 -18.60 -12.46 -2.41
N PHE A 248 -17.78 -12.88 -1.45
CA PHE A 248 -16.81 -12.01 -0.78
C PHE A 248 -15.77 -11.45 -1.75
N TRP A 249 -15.28 -12.29 -2.67
CA TRP A 249 -14.35 -11.86 -3.71
C TRP A 249 -14.93 -10.76 -4.59
N ILE A 250 -16.12 -11.00 -5.17
CA ILE A 250 -16.79 -10.05 -6.07
C ILE A 250 -17.18 -8.78 -5.33
N ALA A 251 -17.76 -8.90 -4.13
CA ALA A 251 -18.17 -7.76 -3.34
C ALA A 251 -16.99 -6.86 -2.97
N THR A 252 -15.87 -7.44 -2.49
CA THR A 252 -14.67 -6.69 -2.15
C THR A 252 -14.06 -6.03 -3.38
N PHE A 253 -13.91 -6.76 -4.49
CA PHE A 253 -13.40 -6.22 -5.73
C PHE A 253 -14.24 -5.04 -6.23
N ALA A 254 -15.57 -5.20 -6.29
CA ALA A 254 -16.49 -4.16 -6.73
C ALA A 254 -16.46 -2.93 -5.81
N LEU A 255 -16.41 -3.15 -4.48
CA LEU A 255 -16.35 -2.08 -3.47
C LEU A 255 -15.06 -1.27 -3.60
N LEU A 256 -13.92 -1.92 -3.77
CA LEU A 256 -12.62 -1.24 -3.94
C LEU A 256 -12.56 -0.47 -5.26
N VAL A 257 -13.03 -1.05 -6.36
CA VAL A 257 -13.09 -0.35 -7.66
C VAL A 257 -14.04 0.84 -7.60
N ALA A 258 -15.21 0.69 -6.97
CA ALA A 258 -16.16 1.78 -6.76
C ALA A 258 -15.55 2.89 -5.91
N GLY A 259 -14.85 2.53 -4.81
CA GLY A 259 -14.14 3.48 -3.94
C GLY A 259 -13.08 4.29 -4.70
N MET A 260 -12.24 3.63 -5.49
CA MET A 260 -11.24 4.31 -6.34
C MET A 260 -11.87 5.26 -7.34
N ARG A 261 -12.94 4.84 -8.04
CA ARG A 261 -13.64 5.68 -9.01
C ARG A 261 -14.33 6.88 -8.38
N LEU A 262 -14.99 6.66 -7.23
CA LEU A 262 -15.67 7.72 -6.49
C LEU A 262 -14.66 8.78 -6.01
N MET A 263 -13.51 8.34 -5.50
CA MET A 263 -12.47 9.25 -5.04
C MET A 263 -11.86 10.04 -6.20
N ALA A 264 -11.56 9.39 -7.31
CA ALA A 264 -11.09 10.04 -8.54
C ALA A 264 -12.10 11.08 -9.05
N TRP A 265 -13.39 10.76 -9.05
CA TRP A 265 -14.45 11.69 -9.46
C TRP A 265 -14.54 12.91 -8.53
N ARG A 266 -14.51 12.70 -7.20
CA ARG A 266 -14.51 13.79 -6.21
C ARG A 266 -13.37 14.77 -6.45
N MET A 267 -12.18 14.27 -6.75
CA MET A 267 -11.01 15.12 -7.03
C MET A 267 -11.14 15.89 -8.34
N HIS A 268 -11.70 15.28 -9.39
CA HIS A 268 -11.99 15.99 -10.63
C HIS A 268 -12.96 17.15 -10.41
N VAL A 269 -14.03 16.94 -9.64
CA VAL A 269 -15.00 17.97 -9.29
C VAL A 269 -14.35 19.10 -8.48
N LYS A 270 -13.54 18.76 -7.45
CA LYS A 270 -12.82 19.76 -6.64
C LYS A 270 -11.90 20.63 -7.50
N ARG A 271 -11.09 20.01 -8.35
CA ARG A 271 -10.15 20.71 -9.25
C ARG A 271 -10.85 21.62 -10.26
N ASN A 272 -12.01 21.21 -10.76
CA ASN A 272 -12.80 22.06 -11.68
C ASN A 272 -13.39 23.26 -10.94
N ARG A 273 -13.85 23.11 -9.69
CA ARG A 273 -14.32 24.25 -8.87
C ARG A 273 -13.21 25.24 -8.57
N GLU A 274 -12.01 24.79 -8.24
CA GLU A 274 -10.85 25.64 -7.97
C GLU A 274 -10.44 26.43 -9.25
N LYS A 275 -10.45 25.79 -10.41
CA LYS A 275 -10.19 26.46 -11.69
C LYS A 275 -11.24 27.53 -12.00
N SER A 276 -12.51 27.23 -11.80
CA SER A 276 -13.60 28.19 -12.02
C SER A 276 -13.51 29.40 -11.08
N ALA A 277 -13.15 29.17 -9.81
CA ALA A 277 -12.95 30.22 -8.82
C ALA A 277 -11.74 31.13 -9.18
N SER A 278 -10.63 30.55 -9.67
CA SER A 278 -9.46 31.33 -10.09
C SER A 278 -9.70 32.15 -11.32
N THR A 279 -10.54 31.68 -12.25
CA THR A 279 -10.90 32.43 -13.48
C THR A 279 -11.86 33.59 -13.19
N SER A 280 -12.70 33.45 -12.15
CA SER A 280 -13.62 34.54 -11.75
C SER A 280 -12.93 35.67 -10.99
N ASN A 281 -11.75 35.45 -10.42
CA ASN A 281 -10.97 36.44 -9.67
C ASN A 281 -9.93 37.23 -10.52
N VAL A 282 -9.90 37.04 -11.84
CA VAL A 282 -9.07 37.87 -12.71
C VAL A 282 -9.76 39.24 -12.82
N PRO A 283 -9.13 40.35 -12.37
CA PRO A 283 -9.74 41.67 -12.47
C PRO A 283 -10.03 42.02 -13.95
N ARG A 284 -11.28 42.31 -14.24
CA ARG A 284 -11.75 42.75 -15.59
C ARG A 284 -11.24 44.12 -16.02
N ASN A 285 -10.31 44.73 -15.29
CA ASN A 285 -9.82 46.09 -15.55
C ASN A 285 -8.39 46.08 -16.08
N ALA A 286 -8.23 45.65 -17.32
CA ALA A 286 -7.15 46.13 -18.17
C ALA A 286 -7.81 46.79 -19.43
N THR A 287 -8.35 47.96 -19.23
CA THR A 287 -8.67 48.85 -20.37
C THR A 287 -7.33 49.20 -21.02
N PRO A 288 -7.11 48.99 -22.32
CA PRO A 288 -5.90 49.46 -22.97
C PRO A 288 -5.93 50.96 -22.95
N ALA A 289 -4.94 51.60 -22.37
CA ALA A 289 -4.71 53.01 -22.47
C ALA A 289 -4.47 53.31 -23.97
N THR A 290 -5.44 53.93 -24.61
CA THR A 290 -5.30 54.55 -25.92
C THR A 290 -4.30 55.69 -25.79
N HIS A 291 -3.06 55.49 -26.26
CA HIS A 291 -2.18 56.60 -26.60
C HIS A 291 -2.76 57.28 -27.79
N GLY A 292 -3.38 58.45 -27.57
CA GLY A 292 -3.73 59.42 -28.60
C GLY A 292 -2.65 60.51 -28.65
N ALA A 293 -2.21 60.75 -29.88
CA ALA A 293 -1.49 61.92 -30.44
C ALA A 293 -0.13 62.23 -29.84
#